data_762984580ef57ce027f20365c0f0e361
#
_entry.id   762984580ef57ce027f20365c0f0e361
#
_cell.length_a   1.000
_cell.length_b   1.000
_cell.length_c   1.000
_cell.angle_alpha   90.00
_cell.angle_beta   90.00
_cell.angle_gamma   90.00
#
_symmetry.space_group_name_H-M   'P 1'
#
loop_
_entity.id
_entity.type
_entity.pdbx_description
1 polymer ?
#
loop_
_entity_poly.entity_id
_entity_poly.type
_entity_poly.pdbx_seq_one_letter_code
_entity_poly.pdbx_strand_id
1 'polypeptide(L)'
;LALAAVLALGMGVQAAGPGTSTVDDRREDLTMFYETLKDRHPDLFANTPEETFLARKAELTEHLDTASDVEFLFGLQSLAALVGDSHTSVQVADSVVDQLNAYPMVLSWRDGHWYLTTVPAEEQDLLGAEVTAIGGRSMAEVVETFGRVLSADNPVKLRRQYRQVCNVADYYAYLGLAKAGEPLALTLADGKTVSIAPMPYLSLGEAEIVQLGAEVPQPATARQKCNYCALPLSGQVYYIQYNVCQEDP
;
A
#
# COMPACT_ATOMS: atom_id res chain seq x y z
N LEU A 1 4.50 -9.42 13.25
CA LEU A 1 4.64 -8.60 12.03
C LEU A 1 4.27 -7.17 12.39
N ALA A 2 5.28 -6.31 12.55
CA ALA A 2 5.08 -4.91 12.86
C ALA A 2 4.67 -4.18 11.58
N LEU A 3 3.39 -3.80 11.48
CA LEU A 3 2.97 -2.72 10.61
C LEU A 3 3.64 -1.46 11.16
N ALA A 4 4.74 -1.03 10.54
CA ALA A 4 5.38 0.23 10.89
C ALA A 4 4.45 1.37 10.48
N ALA A 5 3.73 1.93 11.44
CA ALA A 5 3.03 3.19 11.28
C ALA A 5 4.08 4.27 11.04
N VAL A 6 4.13 4.80 9.83
CA VAL A 6 4.85 6.04 9.54
C VAL A 6 3.95 7.16 10.06
N LEU A 7 4.36 7.80 11.16
CA LEU A 7 3.79 9.03 11.66
C LEU A 7 4.03 10.15 10.64
N ALA A 8 3.08 10.34 9.73
CA ALA A 8 2.85 11.64 9.15
C ALA A 8 1.92 12.38 10.11
N LEU A 9 2.13 13.66 10.33
CA LEU A 9 1.39 14.52 11.25
C LEU A 9 -0.12 14.26 11.16
N GLY A 10 -0.60 13.34 12.00
CA GLY A 10 -1.98 12.92 12.01
C GLY A 10 -2.82 13.97 12.74
N MET A 11 -3.60 14.71 11.99
CA MET A 11 -4.84 15.23 12.53
C MET A 11 -5.86 14.11 12.38
N GLY A 12 -6.09 13.37 13.46
CA GLY A 12 -7.09 12.33 13.50
C GLY A 12 -8.46 12.91 13.26
N VAL A 13 -9.02 12.65 12.10
CA VAL A 13 -10.46 12.65 11.93
C VAL A 13 -10.92 11.37 12.61
N GLN A 14 -11.66 11.49 13.68
CA GLN A 14 -12.23 10.36 14.41
C GLN A 14 -13.33 9.79 13.51
N ALA A 15 -13.06 8.64 12.90
CA ALA A 15 -14.09 7.90 12.18
C ALA A 15 -15.23 7.54 13.13
N ALA A 16 -16.46 7.62 12.66
CA ALA A 16 -17.64 7.17 13.37
C ALA A 16 -17.45 5.74 13.88
N GLY A 17 -18.08 5.38 15.02
CA GLY A 17 -18.00 4.06 15.62
C GLY A 17 -18.48 2.93 14.70
N PRO A 18 -18.48 1.67 15.15
CA PRO A 18 -18.74 0.49 14.31
C PRO A 18 -20.15 0.52 13.72
N GLY A 19 -20.27 1.05 12.52
CA GLY A 19 -21.46 1.15 11.68
C GLY A 19 -21.02 1.60 10.30
N THR A 20 -21.72 1.15 9.26
CA THR A 20 -21.51 1.66 7.91
C THR A 20 -21.77 3.14 7.87
N SER A 21 -20.84 3.93 7.30
CA SER A 21 -21.00 5.37 7.13
C SER A 21 -22.24 5.68 6.27
N THR A 22 -22.98 6.71 6.67
CA THR A 22 -24.13 7.18 5.86
C THR A 22 -23.64 8.00 4.65
N VAL A 23 -24.49 8.22 3.68
CA VAL A 23 -24.19 9.11 2.53
C VAL A 23 -23.87 10.53 3.00
N ASP A 24 -24.54 11.00 4.05
CA ASP A 24 -24.30 12.35 4.59
C ASP A 24 -22.94 12.40 5.32
N ASP A 25 -22.58 11.38 6.07
CA ASP A 25 -21.24 11.28 6.70
C ASP A 25 -20.14 11.31 5.64
N ARG A 26 -20.27 10.51 4.56
CA ARG A 26 -19.31 10.47 3.45
C ARG A 26 -19.21 11.82 2.72
N ARG A 27 -20.31 12.53 2.57
CA ARG A 27 -20.33 13.86 1.96
C ARG A 27 -19.62 14.88 2.84
N GLU A 28 -19.82 14.81 4.16
CA GLU A 28 -19.13 15.65 5.12
C GLU A 28 -17.63 15.36 5.12
N ASP A 29 -17.24 14.07 5.18
CA ASP A 29 -15.84 13.63 5.13
C ASP A 29 -15.14 14.10 3.85
N LEU A 30 -15.77 13.93 2.68
CA LEU A 30 -15.22 14.37 1.41
C LEU A 30 -15.06 15.89 1.34
N THR A 31 -16.00 16.62 1.91
CA THR A 31 -15.94 18.09 1.99
C THR A 31 -14.81 18.51 2.93
N MET A 32 -14.75 17.94 4.13
CA MET A 32 -13.71 18.21 5.11
C MET A 32 -12.32 17.87 4.57
N PHE A 33 -12.18 16.72 3.89
CA PHE A 33 -10.93 16.30 3.23
C PHE A 33 -10.44 17.37 2.24
N TYR A 34 -11.30 17.81 1.32
CA TYR A 34 -10.94 18.80 0.31
C TYR A 34 -10.60 20.17 0.94
N GLU A 35 -11.45 20.67 1.82
CA GLU A 35 -11.22 21.98 2.45
C GLU A 35 -9.96 21.99 3.32
N THR A 36 -9.69 20.89 4.02
CA THR A 36 -8.47 20.76 4.83
C THR A 36 -7.22 20.72 3.96
N LEU A 37 -7.24 19.98 2.84
CA LEU A 37 -6.13 19.97 1.89
C LEU A 37 -5.90 21.37 1.31
N LYS A 38 -6.96 22.04 0.90
CA LYS A 38 -6.88 23.38 0.31
C LYS A 38 -6.33 24.43 1.29
N ASP A 39 -6.69 24.33 2.57
CA ASP A 39 -6.22 25.25 3.62
C ASP A 39 -4.77 24.97 4.04
N ARG A 40 -4.37 23.70 4.08
CA ARG A 40 -3.11 23.28 4.71
C ARG A 40 -2.00 22.88 3.78
N HIS A 41 -2.33 22.39 2.57
CA HIS A 41 -1.30 21.98 1.64
C HIS A 41 -0.62 23.22 1.01
N PRO A 42 0.71 23.33 1.05
CA PRO A 42 1.41 24.53 0.59
C PRO A 42 1.21 24.83 -0.91
N ASP A 43 1.03 23.79 -1.74
CA ASP A 43 0.76 23.94 -3.18
C ASP A 43 0.00 22.70 -3.67
N LEU A 44 -1.31 22.66 -3.40
CA LEU A 44 -2.15 21.48 -3.65
C LEU A 44 -2.22 21.08 -5.13
N PHE A 45 -2.08 22.03 -6.03
CA PHE A 45 -2.26 21.83 -7.46
C PHE A 45 -0.95 21.93 -8.27
N ALA A 46 0.21 21.78 -7.59
CA ALA A 46 1.52 21.82 -8.24
C ALA A 46 1.70 20.74 -9.32
N ASN A 47 1.18 19.53 -9.08
CA ASN A 47 1.37 18.39 -9.96
C ASN A 47 0.12 18.03 -10.78
N THR A 48 -1.07 18.45 -10.33
CA THR A 48 -2.34 18.15 -10.99
C THR A 48 -3.20 19.42 -11.05
N PRO A 49 -3.70 19.82 -12.22
CA PRO A 49 -4.58 20.99 -12.34
C PRO A 49 -5.81 20.86 -11.43
N GLU A 50 -6.22 21.99 -10.83
CA GLU A 50 -7.39 22.03 -9.94
C GLU A 50 -8.65 21.45 -10.61
N GLU A 51 -8.86 21.73 -11.90
CA GLU A 51 -10.00 21.19 -12.65
C GLU A 51 -10.03 19.65 -12.69
N THR A 52 -8.86 19.00 -12.83
CA THR A 52 -8.74 17.54 -12.83
C THR A 52 -9.06 16.97 -11.44
N PHE A 53 -8.58 17.62 -10.37
CA PHE A 53 -8.89 17.23 -9.00
C PHE A 53 -10.39 17.36 -8.71
N LEU A 54 -10.99 18.50 -9.10
CA LEU A 54 -12.41 18.76 -8.90
C LEU A 54 -13.30 17.82 -9.72
N ALA A 55 -12.91 17.46 -10.94
CA ALA A 55 -13.61 16.47 -11.75
C ALA A 55 -13.64 15.11 -11.04
N ARG A 56 -12.48 14.66 -10.51
CA ARG A 56 -12.41 13.40 -9.76
C ARG A 56 -13.23 13.46 -8.46
N LYS A 57 -13.21 14.60 -7.76
CA LYS A 57 -14.07 14.81 -6.57
C LYS A 57 -15.55 14.73 -6.92
N ALA A 58 -15.97 15.31 -8.05
CA ALA A 58 -17.36 15.22 -8.52
C ALA A 58 -17.77 13.79 -8.83
N GLU A 59 -16.94 13.02 -9.56
CA GLU A 59 -17.18 11.59 -9.80
C GLU A 59 -17.38 10.80 -8.49
N LEU A 60 -16.53 11.03 -7.49
CA LEU A 60 -16.68 10.38 -6.19
C LEU A 60 -17.99 10.81 -5.50
N THR A 61 -18.37 12.08 -5.61
CA THR A 61 -19.62 12.61 -5.05
C THR A 61 -20.87 11.94 -5.67
N GLU A 62 -20.85 11.65 -6.97
CA GLU A 62 -21.95 10.99 -7.68
C GLU A 62 -22.18 9.54 -7.23
N HIS A 63 -21.16 8.92 -6.62
CA HIS A 63 -21.22 7.51 -6.21
C HIS A 63 -21.31 7.30 -4.69
N LEU A 64 -21.48 8.37 -3.89
CA LEU A 64 -21.53 8.27 -2.42
C LEU A 64 -22.66 7.35 -1.89
N ASP A 65 -23.78 7.27 -2.61
CA ASP A 65 -24.94 6.48 -2.22
C ASP A 65 -24.80 4.97 -2.54
N THR A 66 -23.93 4.63 -3.48
CA THR A 66 -23.73 3.24 -3.94
C THR A 66 -22.40 2.64 -3.49
N ALA A 67 -21.41 3.48 -3.17
CA ALA A 67 -20.10 3.03 -2.76
C ALA A 67 -20.15 2.32 -1.39
N SER A 68 -19.42 1.23 -1.23
CA SER A 68 -19.07 0.68 0.07
C SER A 68 -18.09 1.60 0.83
N ASP A 69 -17.87 1.37 2.13
CA ASP A 69 -16.86 2.11 2.90
C ASP A 69 -15.46 1.91 2.35
N VAL A 70 -15.16 0.71 1.84
CA VAL A 70 -13.89 0.38 1.18
C VAL A 70 -13.71 1.17 -0.12
N GLU A 71 -14.74 1.22 -0.97
CA GLU A 71 -14.69 1.99 -2.22
C GLU A 71 -14.60 3.49 -1.98
N PHE A 72 -15.30 4.00 -0.96
CA PHE A 72 -15.20 5.39 -0.56
C PHE A 72 -13.78 5.74 -0.07
N LEU A 73 -13.19 4.89 0.79
CA LEU A 73 -11.80 5.03 1.22
C LEU A 73 -10.84 5.11 0.03
N PHE A 74 -10.95 4.16 -0.93
CA PHE A 74 -10.10 4.15 -2.12
C PHE A 74 -10.37 5.35 -3.04
N GLY A 75 -11.59 5.86 -3.05
CA GLY A 75 -11.94 7.13 -3.69
C GLY A 75 -11.17 8.31 -3.09
N LEU A 76 -11.15 8.44 -1.76
CA LEU A 76 -10.35 9.45 -1.06
C LEU A 76 -8.85 9.28 -1.31
N GLN A 77 -8.35 8.03 -1.29
CA GLN A 77 -6.95 7.76 -1.64
C GLN A 77 -6.62 8.17 -3.09
N SER A 78 -7.57 7.99 -4.01
CA SER A 78 -7.38 8.42 -5.39
C SER A 78 -7.29 9.95 -5.54
N LEU A 79 -8.00 10.70 -4.71
CA LEU A 79 -7.85 12.15 -4.65
C LEU A 79 -6.49 12.55 -4.03
N ALA A 80 -6.06 11.89 -2.96
CA ALA A 80 -4.74 12.11 -2.37
C ALA A 80 -3.61 11.80 -3.35
N ALA A 81 -3.75 10.72 -4.15
CA ALA A 81 -2.76 10.35 -5.16
C ALA A 81 -2.60 11.41 -6.26
N LEU A 82 -3.67 12.12 -6.63
CA LEU A 82 -3.62 13.22 -7.60
C LEU A 82 -2.75 14.40 -7.16
N VAL A 83 -2.55 14.58 -5.85
CA VAL A 83 -1.65 15.63 -5.33
C VAL A 83 -0.21 15.39 -5.78
N GLY A 84 0.17 14.11 -6.01
CA GLY A 84 1.51 13.74 -6.49
C GLY A 84 2.62 14.00 -5.46
N ASP A 85 2.28 13.98 -4.18
CA ASP A 85 3.16 14.19 -3.03
C ASP A 85 3.16 12.96 -2.13
N SER A 86 4.34 12.47 -1.78
CA SER A 86 4.52 11.29 -0.91
C SER A 86 4.03 11.47 0.53
N HIS A 87 3.76 12.69 0.96
CA HIS A 87 3.37 13.03 2.32
C HIS A 87 1.85 13.26 2.47
N THR A 88 1.14 13.41 1.34
CA THR A 88 -0.32 13.52 1.30
C THR A 88 -0.93 12.14 1.07
N SER A 89 -1.54 11.56 2.08
CA SER A 89 -2.12 10.22 1.99
C SER A 89 -3.34 10.08 2.88
N VAL A 90 -4.25 9.17 2.52
CA VAL A 90 -5.38 8.73 3.35
C VAL A 90 -5.03 7.39 3.95
N GLN A 91 -5.06 7.32 5.28
CA GLN A 91 -4.82 6.08 6.01
C GLN A 91 -6.09 5.23 6.07
N VAL A 92 -5.93 3.92 6.12
CA VAL A 92 -7.04 2.99 6.32
C VAL A 92 -7.51 3.11 7.76
N ALA A 93 -8.79 3.42 7.96
CA ALA A 93 -9.40 3.44 9.28
C ALA A 93 -9.59 2.00 9.80
N ASP A 94 -9.45 1.81 11.12
CA ASP A 94 -9.63 0.49 11.76
C ASP A 94 -11.01 -0.12 11.45
N SER A 95 -12.05 0.72 11.34
CA SER A 95 -13.42 0.33 10.98
C SER A 95 -13.59 -0.21 9.55
N VAL A 96 -12.59 -0.06 8.70
CA VAL A 96 -12.60 -0.56 7.31
C VAL A 96 -11.71 -1.79 7.16
N VAL A 97 -10.73 -1.97 8.05
CA VAL A 97 -9.76 -3.09 7.97
C VAL A 97 -10.44 -4.45 8.03
N ASP A 98 -11.50 -4.60 8.83
CA ASP A 98 -12.27 -5.84 8.97
C ASP A 98 -13.13 -6.19 7.73
N GLN A 99 -13.33 -5.22 6.84
CA GLN A 99 -14.04 -5.40 5.57
C GLN A 99 -13.11 -5.79 4.42
N LEU A 100 -11.78 -5.67 4.61
CA LEU A 100 -10.81 -5.95 3.56
C LEU A 100 -10.55 -7.44 3.39
N ASN A 101 -10.19 -7.80 2.16
CA ASN A 101 -9.66 -9.11 1.81
C ASN A 101 -8.19 -8.99 1.39
N ALA A 102 -7.47 -10.08 1.52
CA ALA A 102 -6.07 -10.14 1.16
C ALA A 102 -5.70 -11.45 0.48
N TYR A 103 -4.70 -11.40 -0.36
CA TYR A 103 -3.99 -12.58 -0.85
C TYR A 103 -2.84 -12.91 0.12
N PRO A 104 -2.68 -14.14 0.60
CA PRO A 104 -1.61 -14.51 1.53
C PRO A 104 -0.23 -14.57 0.82
N MET A 105 0.14 -13.48 0.17
CA MET A 105 1.38 -13.35 -0.59
C MET A 105 2.01 -11.97 -0.39
N VAL A 106 3.32 -11.85 -0.64
CA VAL A 106 4.01 -10.57 -0.75
C VAL A 106 4.94 -10.60 -1.97
N LEU A 107 4.86 -9.54 -2.77
CA LEU A 107 5.78 -9.28 -3.86
C LEU A 107 6.87 -8.30 -3.42
N SER A 108 8.10 -8.54 -3.82
CA SER A 108 9.22 -7.62 -3.57
C SER A 108 9.98 -7.33 -4.85
N TRP A 109 10.34 -6.05 -5.00
CA TRP A 109 11.14 -5.58 -6.13
C TRP A 109 12.62 -5.78 -5.87
N ARG A 110 13.32 -6.41 -6.81
CA ARG A 110 14.77 -6.60 -6.78
C ARG A 110 15.32 -6.59 -8.22
N ASP A 111 16.36 -5.80 -8.44
CA ASP A 111 17.14 -5.79 -9.70
C ASP A 111 16.31 -5.67 -10.98
N GLY A 112 15.22 -4.91 -10.94
CA GLY A 112 14.36 -4.71 -12.10
C GLY A 112 13.14 -5.64 -12.18
N HIS A 113 12.99 -6.59 -11.28
CA HIS A 113 12.00 -7.66 -11.32
C HIS A 113 11.19 -7.78 -10.03
N TRP A 114 10.02 -8.42 -10.10
CA TRP A 114 9.16 -8.68 -8.95
C TRP A 114 9.18 -10.17 -8.61
N TYR A 115 9.39 -10.48 -7.33
CA TYR A 115 9.49 -11.86 -6.84
C TYR A 115 8.48 -12.12 -5.73
N LEU A 116 7.91 -13.33 -5.70
CA LEU A 116 7.14 -13.82 -4.56
C LEU A 116 8.07 -14.06 -3.37
N THR A 117 7.96 -13.22 -2.35
CA THR A 117 8.79 -13.32 -1.13
C THR A 117 8.03 -13.86 0.07
N THR A 118 6.73 -13.98 -0.04
CA THR A 118 5.83 -14.67 0.89
C THR A 118 4.76 -15.36 0.07
N VAL A 119 4.44 -16.61 0.42
CA VAL A 119 3.40 -17.42 -0.22
C VAL A 119 2.73 -18.30 0.83
N PRO A 120 1.51 -18.85 0.58
CA PRO A 120 0.92 -19.90 1.40
C PRO A 120 1.87 -21.11 1.51
N ALA A 121 1.83 -21.82 2.62
CA ALA A 121 2.71 -22.98 2.85
C ALA A 121 2.49 -24.10 1.83
N GLU A 122 1.24 -24.28 1.37
CA GLU A 122 0.89 -25.21 0.30
C GLU A 122 1.48 -24.83 -1.06
N GLU A 123 1.82 -23.56 -1.25
CA GLU A 123 2.40 -22.99 -2.48
C GLU A 123 3.90 -22.66 -2.32
N GLN A 124 4.59 -23.32 -1.38
CA GLN A 124 6.00 -23.03 -1.07
C GLN A 124 6.94 -23.13 -2.29
N ASP A 125 6.60 -23.93 -3.29
CA ASP A 125 7.37 -24.07 -4.52
C ASP A 125 7.38 -22.78 -5.37
N LEU A 126 6.46 -21.84 -5.10
CA LEU A 126 6.42 -20.52 -5.73
C LEU A 126 7.34 -19.51 -5.05
N LEU A 127 7.92 -19.84 -3.90
CA LEU A 127 8.77 -18.90 -3.15
C LEU A 127 10.03 -18.54 -3.97
N GLY A 128 10.22 -17.25 -4.21
CA GLY A 128 11.32 -16.75 -5.05
C GLY A 128 11.03 -16.77 -6.55
N ALA A 129 9.84 -17.21 -6.98
CA ALA A 129 9.46 -17.13 -8.38
C ALA A 129 9.31 -15.66 -8.84
N GLU A 130 9.80 -15.35 -10.03
CA GLU A 130 9.58 -14.05 -10.66
C GLU A 130 8.18 -13.98 -11.25
N VAL A 131 7.47 -12.89 -10.92
CA VAL A 131 6.14 -12.56 -11.45
C VAL A 131 6.29 -11.50 -12.53
N THR A 132 5.85 -11.79 -13.74
CA THR A 132 5.93 -10.91 -14.90
C THR A 132 4.61 -10.17 -15.19
N ALA A 133 3.46 -10.79 -14.80
CA ALA A 133 2.15 -10.21 -15.03
C ALA A 133 1.14 -10.62 -13.94
N ILE A 134 0.12 -9.78 -13.75
CA ILE A 134 -1.06 -10.05 -12.90
C ILE A 134 -2.31 -9.77 -13.71
N GLY A 135 -3.24 -10.74 -13.75
CA GLY A 135 -4.49 -10.60 -14.50
C GLY A 135 -4.26 -10.33 -16.00
N GLY A 136 -3.16 -10.80 -16.57
CA GLY A 136 -2.78 -10.57 -17.95
C GLY A 136 -2.13 -9.21 -18.25
N ARG A 137 -1.94 -8.36 -17.25
CA ARG A 137 -1.23 -7.07 -17.36
C ARG A 137 0.19 -7.20 -16.84
N SER A 138 1.15 -6.60 -17.51
CA SER A 138 2.55 -6.59 -17.06
C SER A 138 2.68 -5.98 -15.67
N MET A 139 3.70 -6.38 -14.91
CA MET A 139 3.95 -5.79 -13.58
C MET A 139 4.18 -4.28 -13.62
N ALA A 140 4.71 -3.75 -14.72
CA ALA A 140 4.86 -2.30 -14.90
C ALA A 140 3.49 -1.62 -14.96
N GLU A 141 2.56 -2.13 -15.78
CA GLU A 141 1.18 -1.62 -15.89
C GLU A 141 0.40 -1.76 -14.59
N VAL A 142 0.59 -2.87 -13.86
CA VAL A 142 -0.03 -3.10 -12.55
C VAL A 142 0.41 -2.02 -11.56
N VAL A 143 1.72 -1.81 -11.40
CA VAL A 143 2.27 -0.82 -10.47
C VAL A 143 1.86 0.61 -10.86
N GLU A 144 1.87 0.94 -12.15
CA GLU A 144 1.38 2.22 -12.66
C GLU A 144 -0.11 2.42 -12.32
N THR A 145 -0.93 1.37 -12.51
CA THR A 145 -2.35 1.41 -12.17
C THR A 145 -2.59 1.66 -10.67
N PHE A 146 -1.77 1.07 -9.81
CA PHE A 146 -1.80 1.34 -8.36
C PHE A 146 -1.43 2.79 -8.02
N GLY A 147 -0.66 3.48 -8.86
CA GLY A 147 -0.40 4.92 -8.73
C GLY A 147 -1.66 5.79 -8.74
N ARG A 148 -2.81 5.26 -9.15
CA ARG A 148 -4.10 5.96 -9.09
C ARG A 148 -4.67 6.06 -7.67
N VAL A 149 -4.17 5.28 -6.71
CA VAL A 149 -4.60 5.25 -5.30
C VAL A 149 -3.44 5.37 -4.31
N LEU A 150 -2.20 5.28 -4.78
CA LEU A 150 -1.00 5.38 -3.95
C LEU A 150 -0.30 6.72 -4.20
N SER A 151 -0.19 7.54 -3.18
CA SER A 151 0.47 8.84 -3.26
C SER A 151 1.99 8.67 -3.36
N ALA A 152 2.57 9.04 -4.49
CA ALA A 152 4.00 8.92 -4.73
C ALA A 152 4.50 10.06 -5.62
N ASP A 153 5.63 10.63 -5.26
CA ASP A 153 6.32 11.69 -6.00
C ASP A 153 7.35 11.16 -7.00
N ASN A 154 7.62 9.84 -6.95
CA ASN A 154 8.57 9.20 -7.87
C ASN A 154 8.33 7.68 -7.99
N PRO A 155 8.87 7.04 -9.06
CA PRO A 155 8.65 5.60 -9.29
C PRO A 155 9.23 4.67 -8.20
N VAL A 156 10.27 5.10 -7.48
CA VAL A 156 10.86 4.30 -6.38
C VAL A 156 9.90 4.24 -5.21
N LYS A 157 9.31 5.41 -4.86
CA LYS A 157 8.31 5.50 -3.81
C LYS A 157 7.07 4.69 -4.18
N LEU A 158 6.59 4.78 -5.43
CA LEU A 158 5.43 4.02 -5.88
C LEU A 158 5.65 2.51 -5.76
N ARG A 159 6.80 1.98 -6.20
CA ARG A 159 7.14 0.56 -6.03
C ARG A 159 7.19 0.15 -4.56
N ARG A 160 7.75 1.01 -3.69
CA ARG A 160 7.79 0.74 -2.25
C ARG A 160 6.38 0.68 -1.65
N GLN A 161 5.50 1.60 -2.01
CA GLN A 161 4.12 1.61 -1.52
C GLN A 161 3.33 0.42 -2.07
N TYR A 162 3.45 0.11 -3.37
CA TYR A 162 2.84 -1.08 -3.95
C TYR A 162 3.24 -2.35 -3.18
N ARG A 163 4.53 -2.53 -2.86
CA ARG A 163 4.99 -3.67 -2.06
C ARG A 163 4.28 -3.76 -0.70
N GLN A 164 3.91 -2.64 -0.09
CA GLN A 164 3.25 -2.61 1.21
C GLN A 164 1.77 -3.04 1.16
N VAL A 165 1.14 -2.90 0.00
CA VAL A 165 -0.29 -3.17 -0.20
C VAL A 165 -0.57 -4.21 -1.29
N CYS A 166 0.45 -4.81 -1.90
CA CYS A 166 0.30 -5.77 -2.98
C CYS A 166 -0.48 -7.04 -2.61
N ASN A 167 -0.70 -7.26 -1.34
CA ASN A 167 -1.52 -8.35 -0.82
C ASN A 167 -2.98 -7.96 -0.55
N VAL A 168 -3.37 -6.69 -0.62
CA VAL A 168 -4.76 -6.27 -0.36
C VAL A 168 -5.59 -6.48 -1.62
N ALA A 169 -6.51 -7.45 -1.57
CA ALA A 169 -7.27 -7.92 -2.73
C ALA A 169 -8.23 -6.85 -3.27
N ASP A 170 -8.82 -6.06 -2.39
CA ASP A 170 -9.82 -5.06 -2.76
C ASP A 170 -9.25 -3.93 -3.63
N TYR A 171 -7.94 -3.60 -3.53
CA TYR A 171 -7.31 -2.68 -4.47
C TYR A 171 -7.34 -3.20 -5.91
N TYR A 172 -7.08 -4.49 -6.11
CA TYR A 172 -7.10 -5.06 -7.46
C TYR A 172 -8.51 -5.01 -8.06
N ALA A 173 -9.53 -5.27 -7.24
CA ALA A 173 -10.92 -5.17 -7.68
C ALA A 173 -11.30 -3.71 -8.01
N TYR A 174 -11.00 -2.77 -7.12
CA TYR A 174 -11.28 -1.35 -7.31
C TYR A 174 -10.59 -0.78 -8.55
N LEU A 175 -9.36 -1.20 -8.82
CA LEU A 175 -8.58 -0.77 -9.96
C LEU A 175 -8.88 -1.54 -11.27
N GLY A 176 -9.79 -2.51 -11.23
CA GLY A 176 -10.16 -3.33 -12.40
C GLY A 176 -9.04 -4.26 -12.89
N LEU A 177 -8.16 -4.68 -11.97
CA LEU A 177 -7.08 -5.63 -12.23
C LEU A 177 -7.49 -7.08 -11.94
N ALA A 178 -8.50 -7.27 -11.09
CA ALA A 178 -9.12 -8.56 -10.77
C ALA A 178 -10.60 -8.35 -10.45
N LYS A 179 -11.35 -9.44 -10.32
CA LYS A 179 -12.73 -9.41 -9.81
C LYS A 179 -12.72 -9.57 -8.29
N ALA A 180 -13.65 -8.90 -7.63
CA ALA A 180 -13.81 -9.02 -6.19
C ALA A 180 -14.06 -10.48 -5.76
N GLY A 181 -13.32 -10.96 -4.76
CA GLY A 181 -13.46 -12.30 -4.21
C GLY A 181 -12.89 -13.43 -5.08
N GLU A 182 -12.35 -13.14 -6.26
CA GLU A 182 -11.77 -14.14 -7.15
C GLU A 182 -10.28 -14.34 -6.87
N PRO A 183 -9.73 -15.55 -7.15
CA PRO A 183 -8.28 -15.79 -7.07
C PRO A 183 -7.50 -14.86 -8.00
N LEU A 184 -6.35 -14.36 -7.54
CA LEU A 184 -5.46 -13.52 -8.32
C LEU A 184 -4.57 -14.39 -9.22
N ALA A 185 -4.69 -14.19 -10.53
CA ALA A 185 -3.86 -14.89 -11.52
C ALA A 185 -2.51 -14.19 -11.67
N LEU A 186 -1.42 -14.92 -11.40
CA LEU A 186 -0.04 -14.47 -11.54
C LEU A 186 0.63 -15.22 -12.69
N THR A 187 1.23 -14.51 -13.62
CA THR A 187 2.06 -15.11 -14.66
C THR A 187 3.52 -15.06 -14.22
N LEU A 188 4.18 -16.20 -14.21
CA LEU A 188 5.58 -16.35 -13.82
C LEU A 188 6.51 -16.17 -15.03
N ALA A 189 7.81 -15.98 -14.79
CA ALA A 189 8.81 -15.81 -15.84
C ALA A 189 8.96 -17.04 -16.74
N ASP A 190 8.62 -18.25 -16.26
CA ASP A 190 8.62 -19.49 -17.05
C ASP A 190 7.35 -19.63 -17.93
N GLY A 191 6.45 -18.66 -17.90
CA GLY A 191 5.19 -18.63 -18.65
C GLY A 191 4.02 -19.35 -17.97
N LYS A 192 4.22 -19.99 -16.83
CA LYS A 192 3.11 -20.59 -16.07
C LYS A 192 2.22 -19.53 -15.45
N THR A 193 0.94 -19.84 -15.33
CA THR A 193 -0.01 -19.04 -14.55
C THR A 193 -0.39 -19.82 -13.30
N VAL A 194 -0.29 -19.15 -12.16
CA VAL A 194 -0.72 -19.65 -10.85
C VAL A 194 -1.79 -18.72 -10.29
N SER A 195 -2.58 -19.20 -9.34
CA SER A 195 -3.68 -18.41 -8.76
C SER A 195 -3.64 -18.47 -7.25
N ILE A 196 -3.68 -17.32 -6.60
CA ILE A 196 -3.71 -17.20 -5.14
C ILE A 196 -5.13 -16.79 -4.73
N ALA A 197 -5.76 -17.61 -3.89
CA ALA A 197 -7.10 -17.33 -3.37
C ALA A 197 -7.09 -16.19 -2.33
N PRO A 198 -8.11 -15.31 -2.32
CA PRO A 198 -8.23 -14.29 -1.28
C PRO A 198 -8.77 -14.89 0.02
N MET A 199 -8.50 -14.22 1.12
CA MET A 199 -9.03 -14.50 2.45
C MET A 199 -9.30 -13.18 3.20
N PRO A 200 -10.09 -13.18 4.28
CA PRO A 200 -10.26 -11.99 5.09
C PRO A 200 -8.91 -11.43 5.57
N TYR A 201 -8.71 -10.12 5.46
CA TYR A 201 -7.43 -9.48 5.77
C TYR A 201 -6.96 -9.77 7.21
N LEU A 202 -7.88 -9.75 8.17
CA LEU A 202 -7.57 -10.04 9.57
C LEU A 202 -7.14 -11.50 9.83
N SER A 203 -7.52 -12.42 8.94
CA SER A 203 -7.10 -13.83 9.03
C SER A 203 -5.69 -14.09 8.49
N LEU A 204 -5.02 -13.10 7.89
CA LEU A 204 -3.63 -13.26 7.41
C LEU A 204 -2.66 -13.67 8.53
N GLY A 205 -2.92 -13.23 9.78
CA GLY A 205 -2.09 -13.60 10.94
C GLY A 205 -2.18 -15.07 11.33
N GLU A 206 -3.24 -15.76 10.91
CA GLU A 206 -3.50 -17.17 11.16
C GLU A 206 -3.11 -18.06 9.97
N ALA A 207 -2.84 -17.47 8.81
CA ALA A 207 -2.46 -18.20 7.60
C ALA A 207 -1.08 -18.86 7.76
N GLU A 208 -1.00 -20.11 7.37
CA GLU A 208 0.29 -20.79 7.24
C GLU A 208 1.02 -20.26 6.03
N ILE A 209 2.04 -19.42 6.24
CA ILE A 209 2.82 -18.79 5.18
C ILE A 209 4.30 -19.16 5.30
N VAL A 210 4.99 -19.24 4.18
CA VAL A 210 6.44 -19.32 4.09
C VAL A 210 7.00 -18.04 3.50
N GLN A 211 8.17 -17.64 3.99
CA GLN A 211 8.83 -16.40 3.59
C GLN A 211 10.27 -16.68 3.18
N LEU A 212 10.74 -15.97 2.16
CA LEU A 212 12.18 -15.93 1.87
C LEU A 212 12.91 -15.38 3.08
N GLY A 213 13.85 -16.15 3.60
CA GLY A 213 14.78 -15.68 4.61
C GLY A 213 15.52 -14.46 4.07
N ALA A 214 15.42 -13.33 4.76
CA ALA A 214 16.27 -12.20 4.44
C ALA A 214 17.70 -12.56 4.88
N GLU A 215 18.56 -12.90 3.93
CA GLU A 215 20.01 -12.82 4.16
C GLU A 215 20.38 -11.34 4.25
N VAL A 216 20.13 -10.74 5.40
CA VAL A 216 20.62 -9.39 5.70
C VAL A 216 22.07 -9.55 6.19
N PRO A 217 23.07 -9.05 5.45
CA PRO A 217 24.46 -9.20 5.86
C PRO A 217 24.71 -8.57 7.22
N GLN A 218 25.47 -9.29 8.06
CA GLN A 218 26.05 -8.63 9.24
C GLN A 218 26.98 -7.48 8.77
N PRO A 219 27.00 -6.32 9.46
CA PRO A 219 26.40 -6.03 10.78
C PRO A 219 24.97 -5.46 10.74
N ALA A 220 24.33 -5.35 9.57
CA ALA A 220 23.04 -4.68 9.42
C ALA A 220 21.90 -5.30 10.27
N THR A 221 21.98 -6.61 10.60
CA THR A 221 21.01 -7.27 11.47
C THR A 221 21.27 -7.09 12.95
N ALA A 222 22.49 -6.70 13.34
CA ALA A 222 22.93 -6.77 14.72
C ALA A 222 22.24 -5.75 15.64
N ARG A 223 21.73 -4.63 15.10
CA ARG A 223 21.20 -3.51 15.90
C ARG A 223 19.92 -2.89 15.29
N GLN A 224 19.00 -3.73 14.88
CA GLN A 224 17.72 -3.27 14.30
C GLN A 224 16.81 -2.53 15.30
N LYS A 225 17.09 -2.62 16.61
CA LYS A 225 16.27 -2.01 17.66
C LYS A 225 16.75 -0.63 18.10
N CYS A 226 17.93 -0.17 17.66
CA CYS A 226 18.42 1.18 17.93
C CYS A 226 18.01 2.14 16.81
N ASN A 227 17.84 3.43 17.13
CA ASN A 227 17.53 4.45 16.13
C ASN A 227 18.72 4.68 15.21
N TYR A 228 19.93 4.69 15.76
CA TYR A 228 21.19 4.76 15.01
C TYR A 228 22.31 4.03 15.77
N CYS A 229 23.31 3.57 15.07
CA CYS A 229 24.53 3.05 15.67
C CYS A 229 25.73 3.19 14.73
N ALA A 230 26.92 3.18 15.30
CA ALA A 230 28.17 3.10 14.57
C ALA A 230 29.01 1.93 15.10
N LEU A 231 29.57 1.13 14.20
CA LEU A 231 30.40 -0.03 14.51
C LEU A 231 31.72 0.06 13.76
N PRO A 232 32.89 -0.06 14.43
CA PRO A 232 34.14 -0.26 13.73
C PRO A 232 34.17 -1.64 13.10
N LEU A 233 34.41 -1.72 11.79
CA LEU A 233 34.54 -2.99 11.05
C LEU A 233 36.03 -3.45 11.02
N SER A 234 36.94 -2.55 10.59
CA SER A 234 38.35 -2.81 10.55
C SER A 234 39.11 -1.50 10.35
N GLY A 235 40.26 -1.33 11.02
CA GLY A 235 41.16 -0.20 10.79
C GLY A 235 40.43 1.15 10.81
N GLN A 236 40.28 1.76 9.64
CA GLN A 236 39.65 3.08 9.47
C GLN A 236 38.22 3.01 8.93
N VAL A 237 37.60 1.82 8.84
CA VAL A 237 36.23 1.61 8.29
C VAL A 237 35.25 1.52 9.42
N TYR A 238 34.22 2.38 9.37
CA TYR A 238 33.08 2.35 10.26
C TYR A 238 31.81 1.99 9.47
N TYR A 239 30.97 1.11 10.01
CA TYR A 239 29.62 0.90 9.57
C TYR A 239 28.69 1.81 10.37
N ILE A 240 27.90 2.62 9.69
CA ILE A 240 26.89 3.48 10.30
C ILE A 240 25.53 2.95 9.89
N GLN A 241 24.68 2.65 10.87
CA GLN A 241 23.31 2.25 10.67
C GLN A 241 22.39 3.35 11.22
N TYR A 242 21.46 3.81 10.40
CA TYR A 242 20.49 4.82 10.74
C TYR A 242 19.09 4.25 10.42
N ASN A 243 18.33 3.90 11.43
CA ASN A 243 17.05 3.19 11.31
C ASN A 243 15.86 4.14 11.38
N VAL A 244 15.92 5.15 12.24
CA VAL A 244 14.80 6.08 12.49
C VAL A 244 15.34 7.47 12.76
N CYS A 245 14.69 8.49 12.21
CA CYS A 245 14.98 9.91 12.42
C CYS A 245 14.36 10.39 13.76
N GLN A 246 14.84 9.82 14.87
CA GLN A 246 14.43 10.16 16.22
C GLN A 246 15.63 10.08 17.16
N GLU A 247 15.61 10.83 18.26
CA GLU A 247 16.60 10.67 19.32
C GLU A 247 16.43 9.30 19.98
N ASP A 248 17.54 8.68 20.40
CA ASP A 248 17.47 7.47 21.23
C ASP A 248 16.87 7.84 22.59
N PRO A 249 15.95 7.00 23.12
CA PRO A 249 15.30 7.26 24.40
C PRO A 249 16.24 7.27 25.58
#